data_3527beaa4c100cba9fad4f84d985561a
#
_entry.id   3527beaa4c100cba9fad4f84d985561a
#
_cell.length_a   1.000
_cell.length_b   1.000
_cell.length_c   1.000
_cell.angle_alpha   90.00
_cell.angle_beta   90.00
_cell.angle_gamma   90.00
#
_symmetry.space_group_name_H-M   'P 1'
#
loop_
_entity.id
_entity.type
_entity.pdbx_description
1 polymer ?
#
loop_
_entity_poly.entity_id
_entity_poly.type
_entity_poly.pdbx_seq_one_letter_code
_entity_poly.pdbx_strand_id
1 'polypeptide(L)'
;YYPILAALLVGGVISEDRYHGTSALYFSRPISRFDYVMMKYISVAMIQAFVVLLTLMIYYFVEIIVMGRGWAWIIDTFPLFLAAFVGGIILIVTYTSIGLGLSSVSKGKFFPGIGLVAIVLGTKTLAVLVSNLFERDVMYLLSPYDCLAHVGQALVGTQTTYDQYSWTWSLASLVLMNAFFLYILSSRVASMEVTRE
;
A
#
# COMPACT_ATOMS: atom_id res chain seq x y z
N TYR A 1 -4.22 8.91 8.54
CA TYR A 1 -3.38 9.87 7.83
C TYR A 1 -2.80 9.27 6.53
N TYR A 2 -2.05 8.17 6.59
CA TYR A 2 -1.38 7.59 5.44
C TYR A 2 -2.31 7.12 4.29
N PRO A 3 -3.47 6.49 4.53
CA PRO A 3 -4.39 6.14 3.44
C PRO A 3 -4.85 7.33 2.60
N ILE A 4 -5.03 8.50 3.23
CA ILE A 4 -5.43 9.72 2.55
C ILE A 4 -4.28 10.24 1.68
N LEU A 5 -3.06 10.25 2.20
CA LEU A 5 -1.87 10.64 1.44
C LEU A 5 -1.65 9.71 0.24
N ALA A 6 -1.75 8.40 0.44
CA ALA A 6 -1.65 7.42 -0.63
C ALA A 6 -2.74 7.63 -1.69
N ALA A 7 -3.97 7.94 -1.27
CA ALA A 7 -5.09 8.24 -2.16
C ALA A 7 -4.82 9.46 -3.06
N LEU A 8 -4.23 10.51 -2.50
CA LEU A 8 -3.86 11.72 -3.25
C LEU A 8 -2.74 11.44 -4.27
N LEU A 9 -1.76 10.61 -3.90
CA LEU A 9 -0.62 10.29 -4.77
C LEU A 9 -1.00 9.36 -5.92
N VAL A 10 -1.93 8.43 -5.68
CA VAL A 10 -2.35 7.44 -6.68
C VAL A 10 -3.44 8.00 -7.59
N GLY A 11 -4.17 9.04 -7.13
CA GLY A 11 -5.24 9.66 -7.88
C GLY A 11 -4.75 10.12 -9.25
N GLY A 12 -5.35 9.60 -10.30
CA GLY A 12 -5.08 10.06 -11.66
C GLY A 12 -3.90 9.42 -12.40
N VAL A 13 -2.99 8.71 -11.74
CA VAL A 13 -1.72 8.24 -12.36
C VAL A 13 -1.90 7.44 -13.64
N ILE A 14 -2.91 6.58 -13.70
CA ILE A 14 -3.23 5.79 -14.91
C ILE A 14 -4.54 6.27 -15.54
N SER A 15 -5.51 6.67 -14.71
CA SER A 15 -6.81 7.12 -15.22
C SER A 15 -6.72 8.42 -16.04
N GLU A 16 -5.79 9.33 -15.72
CA GLU A 16 -5.53 10.52 -16.54
C GLU A 16 -4.89 10.18 -17.88
N ASP A 17 -3.94 9.25 -17.91
CA ASP A 17 -3.33 8.79 -19.17
C ASP A 17 -4.40 8.19 -20.11
N ARG A 18 -5.39 7.50 -19.55
CA ARG A 18 -6.53 6.99 -20.34
C ARG A 18 -7.48 8.07 -20.77
N TYR A 19 -7.81 9.01 -19.90
CA TYR A 19 -8.76 10.08 -20.17
C TYR A 19 -8.26 11.00 -21.30
N HIS A 20 -6.97 11.34 -21.27
CA HIS A 20 -6.34 12.21 -22.28
C HIS A 20 -5.80 11.45 -23.51
N GLY A 21 -5.96 10.13 -23.58
CA GLY A 21 -5.45 9.32 -24.69
C GLY A 21 -3.92 9.28 -24.79
N THR A 22 -3.19 9.75 -23.76
CA THR A 22 -1.72 9.78 -23.74
C THR A 22 -1.11 8.38 -23.70
N SER A 23 -1.87 7.38 -23.29
CA SER A 23 -1.47 5.95 -23.42
C SER A 23 -1.08 5.60 -24.86
N ALA A 24 -1.73 6.17 -25.87
CA ALA A 24 -1.40 5.95 -27.28
C ALA A 24 0.01 6.45 -27.64
N LEU A 25 0.46 7.56 -27.01
CA LEU A 25 1.82 8.11 -27.23
C LEU A 25 2.90 7.21 -26.60
N TYR A 26 2.62 6.60 -25.47
CA TYR A 26 3.56 5.65 -24.84
C TYR A 26 3.73 4.38 -25.69
N PHE A 27 2.64 3.84 -26.22
CA PHE A 27 2.66 2.61 -27.03
C PHE A 27 3.06 2.85 -28.50
N SER A 28 3.23 4.10 -28.94
CA SER A 28 3.86 4.42 -30.23
C SER A 28 5.39 4.26 -30.21
N ARG A 29 5.99 4.16 -29.01
CA ARG A 29 7.40 3.88 -28.80
C ARG A 29 7.59 2.39 -28.49
N PRO A 30 8.81 1.81 -28.61
CA PRO A 30 9.09 0.42 -28.28
C PRO A 30 9.16 0.20 -26.74
N ILE A 31 8.10 0.58 -26.03
CA ILE A 31 7.96 0.39 -24.59
C ILE A 31 7.01 -0.79 -24.39
N SER A 32 7.46 -1.80 -23.64
CA SER A 32 6.60 -2.93 -23.29
C SER A 32 5.53 -2.51 -22.28
N ARG A 33 4.41 -3.24 -22.26
CA ARG A 33 3.33 -3.02 -21.27
C ARG A 33 3.82 -3.21 -19.84
N PHE A 34 4.72 -4.16 -19.65
CA PHE A 34 5.35 -4.42 -18.37
C PHE A 34 6.18 -3.21 -17.92
N ASP A 35 7.00 -2.64 -18.81
CA ASP A 35 7.81 -1.46 -18.50
C ASP A 35 6.94 -0.25 -18.14
N TYR A 36 5.81 -0.05 -18.84
CA TYR A 36 4.86 1.01 -18.49
C TYR A 36 4.29 0.84 -17.08
N VAL A 37 3.80 -0.38 -16.75
CA VAL A 37 3.25 -0.68 -15.43
C VAL A 37 4.33 -0.52 -14.35
N MET A 38 5.53 -1.06 -14.59
CA MET A 38 6.64 -0.97 -13.64
C MET A 38 7.09 0.47 -13.40
N MET A 39 7.22 1.28 -14.44
CA MET A 39 7.60 2.69 -14.29
C MET A 39 6.56 3.46 -13.47
N LYS A 40 5.27 3.28 -13.73
CA LYS A 40 4.20 3.91 -12.95
C LYS A 40 4.20 3.43 -11.50
N TYR A 41 4.38 2.12 -11.29
CA TYR A 41 4.44 1.52 -9.95
C TYR A 41 5.62 2.07 -9.15
N ILE A 42 6.83 2.04 -9.72
CA ILE A 42 8.04 2.54 -9.07
C ILE A 42 7.91 4.05 -8.77
N SER A 43 7.40 4.85 -9.70
CA SER A 43 7.24 6.29 -9.49
C SER A 43 6.35 6.60 -8.28
N VAL A 44 5.20 5.94 -8.17
CA VAL A 44 4.29 6.13 -7.03
C VAL A 44 4.90 5.58 -5.74
N ALA A 45 5.49 4.38 -5.81
CA ALA A 45 6.13 3.75 -4.64
C ALA A 45 7.30 4.59 -4.11
N MET A 46 8.11 5.19 -4.99
CA MET A 46 9.23 6.07 -4.59
C MET A 46 8.76 7.32 -3.85
N ILE A 47 7.69 7.98 -4.33
CA ILE A 47 7.13 9.16 -3.65
C ILE A 47 6.60 8.75 -2.27
N GLN A 48 5.88 7.64 -2.18
CA GLN A 48 5.39 7.11 -0.90
C GLN A 48 6.55 6.70 0.02
N ALA A 49 7.59 6.05 -0.52
CA ALA A 49 8.78 5.68 0.22
C ALA A 49 9.50 6.91 0.80
N PHE A 50 9.63 7.96 0.00
CA PHE A 50 10.21 9.22 0.47
C PHE A 50 9.44 9.76 1.69
N VAL A 51 8.12 9.77 1.66
CA VAL A 51 7.33 10.27 2.79
C VAL A 51 7.41 9.34 4.00
N VAL A 52 7.22 8.03 3.80
CA VAL A 52 7.14 7.06 4.91
C VAL A 52 8.49 6.79 5.54
N LEU A 53 9.46 6.41 4.71
CA LEU A 53 10.77 5.99 5.20
C LEU A 53 11.61 7.17 5.69
N LEU A 54 11.51 8.34 5.03
CA LEU A 54 12.17 9.54 5.50
C LEU A 54 11.62 9.99 6.86
N THR A 55 10.31 9.95 7.04
CA THR A 55 9.69 10.27 8.33
C THR A 55 10.18 9.32 9.42
N LEU A 56 10.22 8.03 9.16
CA LEU A 56 10.75 7.04 10.09
C LEU A 56 12.23 7.30 10.44
N MET A 57 13.05 7.60 9.44
CA MET A 57 14.45 7.96 9.65
C MET A 57 14.60 9.23 10.50
N ILE A 58 13.82 10.28 10.20
CA ILE A 58 13.86 11.53 10.96
C ILE A 58 13.49 11.26 12.42
N TYR A 59 12.43 10.50 12.72
CA TYR A 59 12.06 10.16 14.10
C TYR A 59 13.19 9.41 14.82
N TYR A 60 13.81 8.43 14.16
CA TYR A 60 14.89 7.68 14.77
C TYR A 60 16.13 8.54 15.05
N PHE A 61 16.52 9.41 14.11
CA PHE A 61 17.65 10.33 14.30
C PHE A 61 17.37 11.42 15.35
N VAL A 62 16.14 11.95 15.39
CA VAL A 62 15.72 12.92 16.42
C VAL A 62 15.82 12.29 17.81
N GLU A 63 15.40 11.04 17.98
CA GLU A 63 15.52 10.32 19.26
C GLU A 63 16.98 10.18 19.69
N ILE A 64 17.89 9.86 18.76
CA ILE A 64 19.32 9.75 19.04
C ILE A 64 19.92 11.11 19.45
N ILE A 65 19.65 12.16 18.66
CA ILE A 65 20.31 13.46 18.81
C ILE A 65 19.72 14.25 19.97
N VAL A 66 18.38 14.35 20.04
CA VAL A 66 17.69 15.20 21.03
C VAL A 66 17.72 14.57 22.41
N MET A 67 17.57 13.25 22.51
CA MET A 67 17.59 12.53 23.78
C MET A 67 19.01 12.12 24.22
N GLY A 68 20.03 12.42 23.41
CA GLY A 68 21.42 12.11 23.73
C GLY A 68 21.69 10.62 23.95
N ARG A 69 21.04 9.75 23.16
CA ARG A 69 21.16 8.30 23.29
C ARG A 69 22.55 7.82 22.94
N GLY A 70 23.12 6.96 23.78
CA GLY A 70 24.45 6.37 23.56
C GLY A 70 24.44 5.18 22.58
N TRP A 71 25.64 4.70 22.23
CA TRP A 71 25.83 3.57 21.31
C TRP A 71 25.08 2.30 21.73
N ALA A 72 25.02 2.00 23.03
CA ALA A 72 24.29 0.83 23.52
C ALA A 72 22.82 0.88 23.12
N TRP A 73 22.16 2.02 23.29
CA TRP A 73 20.76 2.22 22.90
C TRP A 73 20.56 2.03 21.37
N ILE A 74 21.49 2.54 20.56
CA ILE A 74 21.42 2.39 19.10
C ILE A 74 21.46 0.92 18.70
N ILE A 75 22.39 0.15 19.29
CA ILE A 75 22.53 -1.29 19.02
C ILE A 75 21.28 -2.05 19.42
N ASP A 76 20.71 -1.75 20.58
CA ASP A 76 19.52 -2.41 21.13
C ASP A 76 18.26 -2.10 20.32
N THR A 77 18.14 -0.88 19.78
CA THR A 77 16.96 -0.43 19.03
C THR A 77 17.06 -0.61 17.53
N PHE A 78 18.25 -0.89 16.98
CA PHE A 78 18.45 -1.07 15.54
C PHE A 78 17.59 -2.20 14.94
N PRO A 79 17.40 -3.36 15.57
CA PRO A 79 16.48 -4.40 15.07
C PRO A 79 15.04 -3.89 14.99
N LEU A 80 14.61 -3.07 15.95
CA LEU A 80 13.29 -2.46 15.97
C LEU A 80 13.10 -1.46 14.81
N PHE A 81 14.11 -0.63 14.57
CA PHE A 81 14.14 0.29 13.43
C PHE A 81 14.05 -0.48 12.10
N LEU A 82 14.80 -1.57 11.96
CA LEU A 82 14.76 -2.41 10.77
C LEU A 82 13.39 -3.07 10.57
N ALA A 83 12.78 -3.56 11.65
CA ALA A 83 11.42 -4.12 11.63
C ALA A 83 10.37 -3.08 11.18
N ALA A 84 10.46 -1.86 11.71
CA ALA A 84 9.60 -0.75 11.30
C ALA A 84 9.84 -0.35 9.83
N PHE A 85 11.09 -0.39 9.35
CA PHE A 85 11.45 -0.13 7.97
C PHE A 85 10.83 -1.16 7.01
N VAL A 86 10.92 -2.45 7.34
CA VAL A 86 10.27 -3.54 6.58
C VAL A 86 8.76 -3.37 6.59
N GLY A 87 8.16 -3.07 7.73
CA GLY A 87 6.72 -2.76 7.84
C GLY A 87 6.32 -1.59 6.94
N GLY A 88 7.14 -0.54 6.88
CA GLY A 88 6.96 0.60 5.97
C GLY A 88 6.99 0.19 4.49
N ILE A 89 7.87 -0.70 4.09
CA ILE A 89 7.93 -1.24 2.72
C ILE A 89 6.65 -2.02 2.40
N ILE A 90 6.20 -2.91 3.29
CA ILE A 90 4.97 -3.69 3.10
C ILE A 90 3.77 -2.75 2.93
N LEU A 91 3.70 -1.70 3.74
CA LEU A 91 2.66 -0.69 3.68
C LEU A 91 2.68 0.05 2.33
N ILE A 92 3.84 0.50 1.85
CA ILE A 92 4.01 1.18 0.55
C ILE A 92 3.55 0.28 -0.58
N VAL A 93 4.03 -0.97 -0.62
CA VAL A 93 3.66 -1.96 -1.64
C VAL A 93 2.15 -2.17 -1.67
N THR A 94 1.52 -2.34 -0.51
CA THR A 94 0.07 -2.59 -0.40
C THR A 94 -0.75 -1.41 -0.93
N TYR A 95 -0.49 -0.20 -0.46
CA TYR A 95 -1.28 0.96 -0.91
C TYR A 95 -1.00 1.33 -2.37
N THR A 96 0.23 1.14 -2.85
CA THR A 96 0.56 1.34 -4.28
C THR A 96 -0.20 0.36 -5.16
N SER A 97 -0.22 -0.92 -4.80
CA SER A 97 -0.91 -1.97 -5.57
C SER A 97 -2.42 -1.73 -5.64
N ILE A 98 -3.06 -1.48 -4.48
CA ILE A 98 -4.49 -1.19 -4.42
C ILE A 98 -4.82 0.05 -5.23
N GLY A 99 -4.07 1.11 -5.03
CA GLY A 99 -4.32 2.39 -5.66
C GLY A 99 -4.14 2.37 -7.18
N LEU A 100 -3.05 1.77 -7.70
CA LEU A 100 -2.82 1.65 -9.14
C LEU A 100 -3.82 0.68 -9.79
N GLY A 101 -4.18 -0.41 -9.10
CA GLY A 101 -5.25 -1.29 -9.54
C GLY A 101 -6.57 -0.54 -9.75
N LEU A 102 -6.97 0.28 -8.77
CA LEU A 102 -8.15 1.13 -8.88
C LEU A 102 -8.01 2.20 -9.98
N SER A 103 -6.84 2.82 -10.10
CA SER A 103 -6.56 3.82 -11.14
C SER A 103 -6.68 3.21 -12.55
N SER A 104 -6.32 1.96 -12.73
CA SER A 104 -6.44 1.28 -14.03
C SER A 104 -7.88 1.02 -14.46
N VAL A 105 -8.81 0.87 -13.52
CA VAL A 105 -10.25 0.64 -13.82
C VAL A 105 -11.03 1.94 -13.91
N SER A 106 -10.57 2.98 -13.25
CA SER A 106 -11.26 4.26 -13.13
C SER A 106 -11.20 5.09 -14.42
N LYS A 107 -12.27 5.87 -14.68
CA LYS A 107 -12.34 6.80 -15.82
C LYS A 107 -12.01 8.25 -15.43
N GLY A 108 -11.88 8.56 -14.14
CA GLY A 108 -11.69 9.93 -13.66
C GLY A 108 -10.56 10.05 -12.65
N LYS A 109 -10.01 11.24 -12.52
CA LYS A 109 -8.86 11.58 -11.67
C LYS A 109 -9.08 11.26 -10.19
N PHE A 110 -10.24 11.59 -9.65
CA PHE A 110 -10.50 11.49 -8.22
C PHE A 110 -10.99 10.10 -7.76
N PHE A 111 -11.58 9.33 -8.67
CA PHE A 111 -12.16 8.03 -8.34
C PHE A 111 -11.18 7.02 -7.71
N PRO A 112 -9.93 6.89 -8.18
CA PRO A 112 -8.98 5.94 -7.58
C PRO A 112 -8.66 6.29 -6.12
N GLY A 113 -8.48 7.58 -5.82
CA GLY A 113 -8.20 8.04 -4.47
C GLY A 113 -9.38 7.81 -3.52
N ILE A 114 -10.59 8.20 -3.96
CA ILE A 114 -11.83 7.96 -3.19
C ILE A 114 -12.03 6.45 -3.00
N GLY A 115 -11.83 5.65 -4.04
CA GLY A 115 -11.95 4.20 -4.00
C GLY A 115 -10.97 3.55 -3.03
N LEU A 116 -9.72 4.03 -2.99
CA LEU A 116 -8.72 3.54 -2.05
C LEU A 116 -9.15 3.81 -0.59
N VAL A 117 -9.56 5.04 -0.29
CA VAL A 117 -10.05 5.40 1.04
C VAL A 117 -11.30 4.58 1.40
N ALA A 118 -12.23 4.44 0.45
CA ALA A 118 -13.44 3.66 0.65
C ALA A 118 -13.15 2.17 0.91
N ILE A 119 -12.20 1.56 0.20
CA ILE A 119 -11.79 0.18 0.45
C ILE A 119 -11.16 0.07 1.85
N VAL A 120 -10.20 0.93 2.18
CA VAL A 120 -9.47 0.83 3.45
C VAL A 120 -10.38 1.07 4.64
N LEU A 121 -11.15 2.15 4.64
CA LEU A 121 -12.06 2.48 5.75
C LEU A 121 -13.32 1.60 5.74
N GLY A 122 -13.86 1.31 4.57
CA GLY A 122 -15.06 0.49 4.43
C GLY A 122 -14.83 -0.95 4.88
N THR A 123 -13.73 -1.57 4.45
CA THR A 123 -13.37 -2.94 4.89
C THR A 123 -13.07 -3.00 6.38
N LYS A 124 -12.40 -1.98 6.93
CA LYS A 124 -12.17 -1.86 8.37
C LYS A 124 -13.50 -1.78 9.13
N THR A 125 -14.40 -0.89 8.71
CA THR A 125 -15.71 -0.73 9.37
C THR A 125 -16.52 -2.03 9.29
N LEU A 126 -16.54 -2.68 8.13
CA LEU A 126 -17.21 -3.97 7.96
C LEU A 126 -16.58 -5.06 8.84
N ALA A 127 -15.25 -5.13 8.90
CA ALA A 127 -14.55 -6.10 9.73
C ALA A 127 -14.90 -5.92 11.23
N VAL A 128 -14.93 -4.68 11.73
CA VAL A 128 -15.34 -4.37 13.10
C VAL A 128 -16.78 -4.77 13.37
N LEU A 129 -17.71 -4.43 12.47
CA LEU A 129 -19.14 -4.77 12.64
C LEU A 129 -19.36 -6.27 12.66
N VAL A 130 -18.75 -7.00 11.73
CA VAL A 130 -18.91 -8.44 11.61
C VAL A 130 -18.18 -9.16 12.75
N SER A 131 -16.98 -8.70 13.15
CA SER A 131 -16.26 -9.25 14.30
C SER A 131 -17.07 -9.13 15.59
N ASN A 132 -17.71 -7.99 15.82
CA ASN A 132 -18.58 -7.79 16.99
C ASN A 132 -19.86 -8.65 16.96
N LEU A 133 -20.39 -8.94 15.77
CA LEU A 133 -21.58 -9.78 15.64
C LEU A 133 -21.30 -11.27 15.85
N PHE A 134 -20.14 -11.73 15.39
CA PHE A 134 -19.78 -13.15 15.41
C PHE A 134 -18.71 -13.49 16.47
N GLU A 135 -18.23 -12.50 17.22
CA GLU A 135 -17.14 -12.63 18.21
C GLU A 135 -15.89 -13.33 17.63
N ARG A 136 -15.58 -13.02 16.37
CA ARG A 136 -14.45 -13.61 15.64
C ARG A 136 -13.58 -12.58 14.96
N ASP A 137 -12.31 -12.54 15.32
CA ASP A 137 -11.32 -11.61 14.76
C ASP A 137 -10.87 -11.96 13.33
N VAL A 138 -11.19 -13.16 12.84
CA VAL A 138 -10.80 -13.59 11.48
C VAL A 138 -11.30 -12.65 10.39
N MET A 139 -12.37 -11.89 10.65
CA MET A 139 -12.93 -10.93 9.71
C MET A 139 -12.00 -9.73 9.45
N TYR A 140 -11.08 -9.43 10.35
CA TYR A 140 -10.05 -8.40 10.15
C TYR A 140 -9.08 -8.74 9.01
N LEU A 141 -9.00 -10.01 8.58
CA LEU A 141 -8.22 -10.42 7.41
C LEU A 141 -8.70 -9.78 6.09
N LEU A 142 -9.96 -9.31 6.04
CA LEU A 142 -10.49 -8.58 4.88
C LEU A 142 -10.05 -7.12 4.82
N SER A 143 -9.55 -6.58 5.91
CA SER A 143 -9.13 -5.18 6.03
C SER A 143 -7.64 -5.06 5.80
N PRO A 144 -7.19 -4.37 4.72
CA PRO A 144 -5.77 -4.13 4.50
C PRO A 144 -5.15 -3.29 5.63
N TYR A 145 -5.93 -2.41 6.26
CA TYR A 145 -5.47 -1.62 7.40
C TYR A 145 -5.12 -2.49 8.61
N ASP A 146 -6.02 -3.41 8.98
CA ASP A 146 -5.85 -4.26 10.16
C ASP A 146 -4.78 -5.33 9.91
N CYS A 147 -4.71 -5.89 8.70
CA CYS A 147 -3.63 -6.78 8.31
C CYS A 147 -2.25 -6.11 8.38
N LEU A 148 -2.13 -4.85 7.92
CA LEU A 148 -0.89 -4.08 8.03
C LEU A 148 -0.53 -3.79 9.49
N ALA A 149 -1.53 -3.45 10.32
CA ALA A 149 -1.33 -3.23 11.76
C ALA A 149 -0.84 -4.50 12.46
N HIS A 150 -1.48 -5.66 12.19
CA HIS A 150 -1.09 -6.94 12.78
C HIS A 150 0.32 -7.37 12.39
N VAL A 151 0.66 -7.30 11.09
CA VAL A 151 2.03 -7.59 10.61
C VAL A 151 3.04 -6.62 11.20
N GLY A 152 2.72 -5.32 11.26
CA GLY A 152 3.58 -4.31 11.86
C GLY A 152 3.84 -4.57 13.34
N GLN A 153 2.80 -4.88 14.12
CA GLN A 153 2.91 -5.23 15.55
C GLN A 153 3.78 -6.47 15.76
N ALA A 154 3.59 -7.50 14.94
CA ALA A 154 4.38 -8.72 15.00
C ALA A 154 5.87 -8.48 14.66
N LEU A 155 6.18 -7.66 13.65
CA LEU A 155 7.54 -7.32 13.28
C LEU A 155 8.27 -6.54 14.38
N VAL A 156 7.57 -5.64 15.04
CA VAL A 156 8.10 -4.79 16.12
C VAL A 156 8.14 -5.54 17.46
N GLY A 157 7.47 -6.70 17.57
CA GLY A 157 7.43 -7.50 18.79
C GLY A 157 6.53 -6.90 19.88
N THR A 158 5.54 -6.07 19.51
CA THR A 158 4.53 -5.57 20.43
C THR A 158 3.37 -6.56 20.56
N GLN A 159 2.60 -6.43 21.67
CA GLN A 159 1.39 -7.23 21.82
C GLN A 159 0.44 -7.01 20.64
N THR A 160 0.03 -8.11 20.03
CA THR A 160 -0.92 -8.06 18.91
C THR A 160 -2.33 -7.79 19.41
N THR A 161 -3.05 -6.96 18.69
CA THR A 161 -4.46 -6.67 18.99
C THR A 161 -5.37 -7.86 18.57
N TYR A 162 -4.83 -8.78 17.77
CA TYR A 162 -5.56 -9.88 17.14
C TYR A 162 -5.00 -11.23 17.64
N ASP A 163 -5.52 -11.73 18.77
CA ASP A 163 -4.98 -12.93 19.42
C ASP A 163 -5.54 -14.26 18.86
N GLN A 164 -6.64 -14.19 18.08
CA GLN A 164 -7.32 -15.42 17.61
C GLN A 164 -6.61 -16.08 16.41
N TYR A 165 -5.67 -15.40 15.75
CA TYR A 165 -4.96 -15.97 14.60
C TYR A 165 -3.53 -15.42 14.47
N SER A 166 -2.66 -16.19 13.83
CA SER A 166 -1.26 -15.82 13.63
C SER A 166 -1.12 -14.66 12.61
N TRP A 167 -0.14 -13.78 12.83
CA TRP A 167 0.22 -12.70 11.90
C TRP A 167 0.54 -13.18 10.47
N THR A 168 0.93 -14.44 10.30
CA THR A 168 1.19 -15.05 9.00
C THR A 168 -0.06 -15.08 8.11
N TRP A 169 -1.25 -15.23 8.68
CA TRP A 169 -2.51 -15.12 7.95
C TRP A 169 -2.77 -13.71 7.43
N SER A 170 -2.45 -12.69 8.23
CA SER A 170 -2.53 -11.29 7.81
C SER A 170 -1.55 -11.00 6.67
N LEU A 171 -0.33 -11.53 6.74
CA LEU A 171 0.65 -11.42 5.67
C LEU A 171 0.17 -12.12 4.39
N ALA A 172 -0.36 -13.34 4.51
CA ALA A 172 -0.93 -14.07 3.37
C ALA A 172 -2.10 -13.30 2.73
N SER A 173 -2.99 -12.73 3.54
CA SER A 173 -4.08 -11.89 3.05
C SER A 173 -3.57 -10.67 2.29
N LEU A 174 -2.55 -9.97 2.82
CA LEU A 174 -1.91 -8.84 2.12
C LEU A 174 -1.31 -9.27 0.78
N VAL A 175 -0.61 -10.40 0.74
CA VAL A 175 -0.05 -10.93 -0.52
C VAL A 175 -1.14 -11.22 -1.53
N LEU A 176 -2.24 -11.85 -1.13
CA LEU A 176 -3.38 -12.13 -2.00
C LEU A 176 -4.05 -10.83 -2.50
N MET A 177 -4.26 -9.85 -1.61
CA MET A 177 -4.79 -8.55 -2.00
C MET A 177 -3.89 -7.84 -3.02
N ASN A 178 -2.59 -7.82 -2.76
CA ASN A 178 -1.61 -7.22 -3.69
C ASN A 178 -1.63 -7.93 -5.04
N ALA A 179 -1.60 -9.26 -5.06
CA ALA A 179 -1.65 -10.06 -6.28
C ALA A 179 -2.93 -9.78 -7.08
N PHE A 180 -4.08 -9.67 -6.40
CA PHE A 180 -5.37 -9.36 -7.01
C PHE A 180 -5.36 -7.98 -7.70
N PHE A 181 -4.90 -6.94 -7.02
CA PHE A 181 -4.87 -5.59 -7.60
C PHE A 181 -3.81 -5.44 -8.70
N LEU A 182 -2.67 -6.12 -8.59
CA LEU A 182 -1.66 -6.18 -9.65
C LEU A 182 -2.18 -6.95 -10.88
N TYR A 183 -2.96 -8.01 -10.67
CA TYR A 183 -3.63 -8.71 -11.76
C TYR A 183 -4.63 -7.80 -12.48
N ILE A 184 -5.47 -7.07 -11.75
CA ILE A 184 -6.39 -6.08 -12.34
C ILE A 184 -5.60 -5.04 -13.15
N LEU A 185 -4.53 -4.50 -12.59
CA LEU A 185 -3.68 -3.52 -13.22
C LEU A 185 -3.11 -4.05 -14.56
N SER A 186 -2.48 -5.21 -14.54
CA SER A 186 -1.86 -5.82 -15.73
C SER A 186 -2.90 -6.17 -16.81
N SER A 187 -4.02 -6.74 -16.41
CA SER A 187 -5.13 -7.10 -17.30
C SER A 187 -5.74 -5.87 -17.99
N ARG A 188 -5.91 -4.77 -17.24
CA ARG A 188 -6.47 -3.53 -17.80
C ARG A 188 -5.50 -2.82 -18.73
N VAL A 189 -4.22 -2.79 -18.42
CA VAL A 189 -3.20 -2.24 -19.33
C VAL A 189 -3.10 -3.06 -20.60
N ALA A 190 -3.25 -4.38 -20.50
CA ALA A 190 -3.29 -5.26 -21.68
C ALA A 190 -4.47 -4.95 -22.63
N SER A 191 -5.63 -4.55 -22.07
CA SER A 191 -6.82 -4.24 -22.88
C SER A 191 -6.81 -2.85 -23.54
N MET A 192 -5.88 -1.97 -23.17
CA MET A 192 -5.83 -0.60 -23.71
C MET A 192 -5.42 -0.51 -25.20
N GLU A 193 -4.83 -1.55 -25.76
CA GLU A 193 -4.41 -1.59 -27.16
C GLU A 193 -5.50 -2.08 -28.14
N VAL A 194 -6.48 -2.83 -27.65
CA VAL A 194 -7.51 -3.46 -28.52
C VAL A 194 -8.58 -2.47 -28.98
N THR A 195 -8.62 -1.28 -28.43
CA THR A 195 -9.61 -0.24 -28.77
C THR A 195 -9.15 0.69 -29.90
N ARG A 196 -8.28 0.22 -30.80
CA ARG A 196 -7.76 0.95 -31.96
C ARG A 196 -8.41 0.50 -33.30
N GLU A 197 -9.63 0.02 -33.27
CA GLU A 197 -10.45 -0.08 -34.49
C GLU A 197 -11.61 0.91 -34.46
#